data_c0ca7ce2cccc9236f1b894a01271c488
#
_entry.id   c0ca7ce2cccc9236f1b894a01271c488
#
_cell.length_a   1.000
_cell.length_b   1.000
_cell.length_c   1.000
_cell.angle_alpha   90.00
_cell.angle_beta   90.00
_cell.angle_gamma   90.00
#
_symmetry.space_group_name_H-M   'P 1'
#
loop_
_entity.id
_entity.type
_entity.pdbx_description
1 polymer ?
#
loop_
_entity_poly.entity_id
_entity_poly.type
_entity_poly.pdbx_seq_one_letter_code
_entity_poly.pdbx_strand_id
1 'polypeptide(L)'
;MKTVILLIGLLFSTFSLQAQDYEDVMSEAYWKIWNSDVQASINKNIEQYRKGDAELNIPSGVTVKIEQLSHSFIFGGNIFLFGQLETTQQNRQYENTFGALFNSATLPFYWKTLEPEQGKPRYTAGSSYIFRRPPVDPILEFCESNKIMTKGHAIIYGMRRWGHPDWMPSDRKEMEFYFEKHIQELALRYKDRIQIWDVVN
;
A
#
# COMPACT_ATOMS: atom_id res chain seq x y z
N MET A 1 -6.56 -60.62 -31.88
CA MET A 1 -6.04 -59.43 -31.17
C MET A 1 -6.92 -58.26 -31.54
N LYS A 2 -7.75 -57.78 -30.60
CA LYS A 2 -8.60 -56.61 -30.82
C LYS A 2 -7.93 -55.41 -30.14
N THR A 3 -7.50 -54.45 -30.93
CA THR A 3 -6.90 -53.21 -30.45
C THR A 3 -8.02 -52.27 -29.96
N VAL A 4 -8.04 -51.97 -28.68
CA VAL A 4 -8.95 -50.98 -28.09
C VAL A 4 -8.25 -49.62 -28.16
N ILE A 5 -8.80 -48.73 -28.97
CA ILE A 5 -8.35 -47.31 -29.00
C ILE A 5 -9.12 -46.56 -27.91
N LEU A 6 -8.40 -46.15 -26.88
CA LEU A 6 -8.92 -45.32 -25.79
C LEU A 6 -8.86 -43.84 -26.23
N LEU A 7 -10.01 -43.25 -26.56
CA LEU A 7 -10.12 -41.83 -26.84
C LEU A 7 -10.17 -41.08 -25.50
N ILE A 8 -9.07 -40.43 -25.10
CA ILE A 8 -9.04 -39.52 -23.99
C ILE A 8 -9.55 -38.16 -24.49
N GLY A 9 -10.80 -37.86 -24.18
CA GLY A 9 -11.38 -36.53 -24.39
C GLY A 9 -10.77 -35.54 -23.42
N LEU A 10 -9.90 -34.61 -23.89
CA LEU A 10 -9.46 -33.46 -23.16
C LEU A 10 -10.66 -32.50 -23.01
N LEU A 11 -11.28 -32.46 -21.84
CA LEU A 11 -12.18 -31.38 -21.44
C LEU A 11 -11.32 -30.11 -21.20
N PHE A 12 -11.23 -29.28 -22.22
CA PHE A 12 -10.83 -27.89 -22.03
C PHE A 12 -11.97 -27.16 -21.28
N SER A 13 -11.84 -27.05 -19.96
CA SER A 13 -12.62 -26.07 -19.21
C SER A 13 -12.07 -24.68 -19.58
N THR A 14 -12.72 -24.02 -20.52
CA THR A 14 -12.54 -22.59 -20.74
C THR A 14 -13.05 -21.89 -19.46
N PHE A 15 -12.14 -21.51 -18.58
CA PHE A 15 -12.42 -20.48 -17.60
C PHE A 15 -12.67 -19.20 -18.38
N SER A 16 -13.94 -18.93 -18.69
CA SER A 16 -14.37 -17.58 -19.01
C SER A 16 -14.14 -16.76 -17.74
N LEU A 17 -13.07 -15.95 -17.72
CA LEU A 17 -13.01 -14.81 -16.84
C LEU A 17 -14.24 -13.95 -17.22
N GLN A 18 -15.36 -14.17 -16.52
CA GLN A 18 -16.45 -13.22 -16.55
C GLN A 18 -15.86 -11.92 -16.05
N ALA A 19 -15.79 -10.92 -16.93
CA ALA A 19 -15.55 -9.55 -16.51
C ALA A 19 -16.57 -9.27 -15.41
N GLN A 20 -16.09 -9.02 -14.20
CA GLN A 20 -16.92 -8.70 -13.05
C GLN A 20 -17.74 -7.48 -13.49
N ASP A 21 -19.05 -7.57 -13.34
CA ASP A 21 -19.96 -6.48 -13.73
C ASP A 21 -19.66 -5.32 -12.78
N TYR A 22 -18.90 -4.33 -13.27
CA TYR A 22 -18.43 -3.20 -12.46
C TYR A 22 -19.57 -2.28 -12.03
N GLU A 23 -20.76 -2.42 -12.63
CA GLU A 23 -21.93 -1.63 -12.30
C GLU A 23 -22.35 -1.80 -10.84
N ASP A 24 -22.15 -2.97 -10.24
CA ASP A 24 -22.48 -3.24 -8.84
C ASP A 24 -21.43 -2.73 -7.83
N VAL A 25 -20.24 -2.36 -8.29
CA VAL A 25 -19.11 -1.98 -7.41
C VAL A 25 -18.99 -0.47 -7.22
N MET A 26 -19.49 0.31 -8.19
CA MET A 26 -19.32 1.77 -8.22
C MET A 26 -20.67 2.48 -8.03
N SER A 27 -20.63 3.67 -7.42
CA SER A 27 -21.85 4.46 -7.26
C SER A 27 -22.42 4.93 -8.59
N GLU A 28 -23.75 5.14 -8.64
CA GLU A 28 -24.43 5.70 -9.82
C GLU A 28 -23.85 7.07 -10.25
N ALA A 29 -23.41 7.88 -9.28
CA ALA A 29 -22.75 9.15 -9.55
C ALA A 29 -21.41 8.97 -10.29
N TYR A 30 -20.67 7.92 -10.00
CA TYR A 30 -19.44 7.57 -10.70
C TYR A 30 -19.71 7.20 -12.16
N TRP A 31 -20.74 6.39 -12.44
CA TRP A 31 -21.09 5.98 -13.79
C TRP A 31 -21.60 7.13 -14.69
N LYS A 32 -22.09 8.22 -14.10
CA LYS A 32 -22.41 9.44 -14.83
C LYS A 32 -21.19 10.16 -15.38
N ILE A 33 -20.03 10.01 -14.70
CA ILE A 33 -18.75 10.61 -15.10
C ILE A 33 -17.97 9.67 -16.03
N TRP A 34 -18.02 8.37 -15.75
CA TRP A 34 -17.33 7.36 -16.54
C TRP A 34 -18.19 6.86 -17.70
N ASN A 35 -17.87 7.32 -18.89
CA ASN A 35 -18.56 6.94 -20.13
C ASN A 35 -17.56 6.43 -21.19
N SER A 36 -18.07 6.01 -22.35
CA SER A 36 -17.27 5.47 -23.44
C SER A 36 -16.17 6.44 -23.93
N ASP A 37 -16.45 7.74 -23.93
CA ASP A 37 -15.49 8.74 -24.40
C ASP A 37 -14.36 8.95 -23.40
N VAL A 38 -14.69 8.95 -22.12
CA VAL A 38 -13.69 8.96 -21.03
C VAL A 38 -12.80 7.72 -21.12
N GLN A 39 -13.39 6.53 -21.29
CA GLN A 39 -12.62 5.30 -21.44
C GLN A 39 -11.74 5.30 -22.69
N ALA A 40 -12.26 5.77 -23.81
CA ALA A 40 -11.47 5.91 -25.05
C ALA A 40 -10.30 6.88 -24.87
N SER A 41 -10.52 8.01 -24.19
CA SER A 41 -9.46 8.98 -23.85
C SER A 41 -8.39 8.37 -22.95
N ILE A 42 -8.79 7.61 -21.92
CA ILE A 42 -7.84 6.91 -21.04
C ILE A 42 -7.01 5.92 -21.85
N ASN A 43 -7.64 5.08 -22.66
CA ASN A 43 -6.94 4.09 -23.48
C ASN A 43 -5.94 4.75 -24.42
N LYS A 44 -6.34 5.84 -25.09
CA LYS A 44 -5.45 6.63 -25.95
C LYS A 44 -4.25 7.18 -25.17
N ASN A 45 -4.47 7.71 -23.97
CA ASN A 45 -3.40 8.24 -23.13
C ASN A 45 -2.47 7.13 -22.63
N ILE A 46 -2.99 5.95 -22.33
CA ILE A 46 -2.16 4.77 -21.98
C ILE A 46 -1.25 4.41 -23.16
N GLU A 47 -1.80 4.27 -24.37
CA GLU A 47 -1.02 3.94 -25.56
C GLU A 47 0.08 4.99 -25.82
N GLN A 48 -0.25 6.27 -25.70
CA GLN A 48 0.66 7.36 -26.04
C GLN A 48 1.73 7.64 -24.98
N TYR A 49 1.41 7.49 -23.69
CA TYR A 49 2.27 7.99 -22.60
C TYR A 49 2.72 6.90 -21.63
N ARG A 50 2.15 5.69 -21.70
CA ARG A 50 2.45 4.63 -20.74
C ARG A 50 3.00 3.36 -21.39
N LYS A 51 2.98 3.27 -22.69
CA LYS A 51 3.57 2.18 -23.46
C LYS A 51 4.76 2.67 -24.27
N GLY A 52 5.67 1.78 -24.55
CA GLY A 52 6.82 1.99 -25.42
C GLY A 52 7.14 0.68 -26.14
N ASP A 53 7.83 0.81 -27.26
CA ASP A 53 8.26 -0.35 -28.04
C ASP A 53 9.43 -1.05 -27.35
N ALA A 54 9.42 -2.37 -27.36
CA ALA A 54 10.52 -3.22 -26.90
C ALA A 54 10.96 -4.12 -28.03
N GLU A 55 12.23 -4.07 -28.37
CA GLU A 55 12.84 -4.90 -29.41
C GLU A 55 13.52 -6.10 -28.78
N LEU A 56 13.11 -7.31 -29.18
CA LEU A 56 13.65 -8.55 -28.66
C LEU A 56 14.28 -9.35 -29.79
N ASN A 57 15.58 -9.64 -29.70
CA ASN A 57 16.28 -10.52 -30.64
C ASN A 57 15.98 -11.98 -30.28
N ILE A 58 14.98 -12.56 -30.95
CA ILE A 58 14.54 -13.93 -30.71
C ILE A 58 14.90 -14.78 -31.92
N PRO A 59 15.57 -15.94 -31.72
CA PRO A 59 15.85 -16.88 -32.80
C PRO A 59 14.55 -17.37 -33.51
N SER A 60 14.60 -17.58 -34.79
CA SER A 60 13.46 -18.12 -35.55
C SER A 60 13.03 -19.49 -35.02
N GLY A 61 11.70 -19.74 -34.95
CA GLY A 61 11.12 -20.99 -34.47
C GLY A 61 10.99 -21.13 -32.96
N VAL A 62 11.28 -20.08 -32.18
CA VAL A 62 11.09 -20.06 -30.72
C VAL A 62 9.76 -19.39 -30.37
N THR A 63 8.97 -20.06 -29.52
CA THR A 63 7.78 -19.42 -28.89
C THR A 63 8.20 -18.69 -27.65
N VAL A 64 7.82 -17.41 -27.53
CA VAL A 64 8.17 -16.55 -26.39
C VAL A 64 6.92 -16.20 -25.61
N LYS A 65 6.96 -16.36 -24.28
CA LYS A 65 6.00 -15.82 -23.34
C LYS A 65 6.64 -14.64 -22.58
N ILE A 66 6.00 -13.49 -22.64
CA ILE A 66 6.48 -12.29 -21.93
C ILE A 66 5.55 -12.05 -20.74
N GLU A 67 6.13 -11.91 -19.56
CA GLU A 67 5.41 -11.56 -18.33
C GLU A 67 6.07 -10.33 -17.69
N GLN A 68 5.26 -9.33 -17.33
CA GLN A 68 5.74 -8.21 -16.54
C GLN A 68 5.85 -8.65 -15.07
N LEU A 69 7.06 -8.63 -14.50
CA LEU A 69 7.32 -9.01 -13.12
C LEU A 69 7.30 -7.83 -12.15
N SER A 70 7.60 -6.64 -12.61
CA SER A 70 7.63 -5.42 -11.80
C SER A 70 7.43 -4.16 -12.66
N HIS A 71 7.15 -3.05 -12.01
CA HIS A 71 7.06 -1.73 -12.65
C HIS A 71 7.59 -0.65 -11.69
N SER A 72 8.04 0.46 -12.24
CA SER A 72 8.55 1.61 -11.47
C SER A 72 7.46 2.54 -10.94
N PHE A 73 6.22 2.38 -11.41
CA PHE A 73 5.11 3.21 -10.96
C PHE A 73 4.78 2.91 -9.50
N ILE A 74 4.72 3.95 -8.66
CA ILE A 74 4.38 3.83 -7.25
C ILE A 74 2.86 3.81 -7.13
N PHE A 75 2.33 2.66 -6.70
CA PHE A 75 0.93 2.46 -6.41
C PHE A 75 0.78 2.04 -4.95
N GLY A 76 0.19 2.91 -4.14
CA GLY A 76 0.19 2.70 -2.69
C GLY A 76 -1.08 3.14 -2.00
N GLY A 77 -1.20 2.76 -0.75
CA GLY A 77 -2.29 3.11 0.14
C GLY A 77 -1.84 3.34 1.57
N ASN A 78 -2.74 3.86 2.41
CA ASN A 78 -2.49 3.86 3.85
C ASN A 78 -2.72 2.46 4.43
N ILE A 79 -1.80 2.02 5.31
CA ILE A 79 -1.85 0.71 5.95
C ILE A 79 -2.36 0.80 7.41
N PHE A 80 -3.26 1.73 7.67
CA PHE A 80 -3.71 2.10 9.02
C PHE A 80 -4.60 1.08 9.72
N LEU A 81 -5.05 0.04 9.03
CA LEU A 81 -5.82 -1.06 9.62
C LEU A 81 -4.99 -2.33 9.84
N PHE A 82 -3.68 -2.27 9.66
CA PHE A 82 -2.79 -3.41 9.86
C PHE A 82 -2.93 -4.01 11.26
N GLY A 83 -3.30 -5.30 11.33
CA GLY A 83 -3.52 -6.00 12.60
C GLY A 83 -4.69 -5.48 13.44
N GLN A 84 -5.61 -4.70 12.87
CA GLN A 84 -6.71 -4.05 13.62
C GLN A 84 -8.11 -4.50 13.20
N LEU A 85 -8.23 -5.52 12.38
CA LEU A 85 -9.54 -6.11 12.04
C LEU A 85 -9.96 -7.12 13.12
N GLU A 86 -11.24 -7.44 13.16
CA GLU A 86 -11.87 -8.22 14.25
C GLU A 86 -11.29 -9.63 14.41
N THR A 87 -10.95 -10.28 13.31
CA THR A 87 -10.47 -11.66 13.32
C THR A 87 -9.07 -11.80 12.71
N THR A 88 -8.34 -12.82 13.14
CA THR A 88 -7.05 -13.18 12.56
C THR A 88 -7.14 -13.45 11.06
N GLN A 89 -8.28 -14.06 10.62
CA GLN A 89 -8.50 -14.33 9.20
C GLN A 89 -8.63 -13.05 8.38
N GLN A 90 -9.39 -12.07 8.87
CA GLN A 90 -9.53 -10.77 8.22
C GLN A 90 -8.19 -10.02 8.16
N ASN A 91 -7.41 -10.04 9.23
CA ASN A 91 -6.08 -9.42 9.24
C ASN A 91 -5.16 -10.06 8.20
N ARG A 92 -5.10 -11.39 8.12
CA ARG A 92 -4.32 -12.10 7.08
C ARG A 92 -4.80 -11.78 5.67
N GLN A 93 -6.12 -11.70 5.47
CA GLN A 93 -6.68 -11.31 4.18
C GLN A 93 -6.30 -9.89 3.80
N TYR A 94 -6.34 -8.96 4.76
CA TYR A 94 -5.91 -7.57 4.57
C TYR A 94 -4.42 -7.50 4.17
N GLU A 95 -3.55 -8.18 4.91
CA GLU A 95 -2.11 -8.24 4.62
C GLU A 95 -1.82 -8.83 3.24
N ASN A 96 -2.42 -9.98 2.92
CA ASN A 96 -2.24 -10.63 1.62
C ASN A 96 -2.73 -9.75 0.47
N THR A 97 -3.91 -9.12 0.63
CA THR A 97 -4.48 -8.23 -0.40
C THR A 97 -3.64 -6.98 -0.57
N PHE A 98 -3.21 -6.37 0.55
CA PHE A 98 -2.35 -5.19 0.51
C PHE A 98 -1.03 -5.48 -0.20
N GLY A 99 -0.36 -6.57 0.17
CA GLY A 99 0.91 -6.99 -0.44
C GLY A 99 0.79 -7.38 -1.92
N ALA A 100 -0.38 -7.89 -2.35
CA ALA A 100 -0.63 -8.23 -3.74
C ALA A 100 -0.93 -7.02 -4.64
N LEU A 101 -1.52 -5.95 -4.07
CA LEU A 101 -1.99 -4.80 -4.83
C LEU A 101 -1.01 -3.61 -4.80
N PHE A 102 -0.30 -3.39 -3.69
CA PHE A 102 0.47 -2.18 -3.47
C PHE A 102 1.98 -2.46 -3.40
N ASN A 103 2.75 -1.58 -4.03
CA ASN A 103 4.21 -1.53 -3.91
C ASN A 103 4.68 -0.36 -3.03
N SER A 104 3.74 0.38 -2.42
CA SER A 104 4.03 1.44 -1.45
C SER A 104 2.98 1.49 -0.34
N ALA A 105 3.41 1.86 0.87
CA ALA A 105 2.55 1.98 2.05
C ALA A 105 2.81 3.29 2.79
N THR A 106 1.73 3.97 3.20
CA THR A 106 1.81 5.13 4.10
C THR A 106 1.59 4.67 5.54
N LEU A 107 2.59 4.90 6.40
CA LEU A 107 2.62 4.51 7.79
C LEU A 107 2.12 5.64 8.71
N PRO A 108 1.38 5.33 9.81
CA PRO A 108 0.72 6.34 10.66
C PRO A 108 1.66 6.90 11.75
N PHE A 109 2.44 7.92 11.42
CA PHE A 109 3.34 8.61 12.36
C PHE A 109 2.70 9.82 13.05
N TYR A 110 1.40 9.82 13.27
CA TYR A 110 0.73 10.92 14.00
C TYR A 110 1.21 10.96 15.45
N TRP A 111 2.01 11.94 15.82
CA TRP A 111 2.68 12.03 17.12
C TRP A 111 1.73 11.90 18.30
N LYS A 112 0.55 12.55 18.24
CA LYS A 112 -0.48 12.44 19.28
C LYS A 112 -0.80 10.99 19.66
N THR A 113 -0.86 10.12 18.69
CA THR A 113 -1.19 8.70 18.87
C THR A 113 0.03 7.80 18.89
N LEU A 114 1.14 8.27 18.38
CA LEU A 114 2.41 7.57 18.45
C LEU A 114 3.01 7.62 19.86
N GLU A 115 2.86 8.75 20.55
CA GLU A 115 3.36 8.96 21.93
C GLU A 115 2.28 9.61 22.80
N PRO A 116 1.18 8.90 23.11
CA PRO A 116 0.10 9.45 23.94
C PRO A 116 0.53 9.76 25.38
N GLU A 117 1.52 9.05 25.90
CA GLU A 117 2.19 9.28 27.17
C GLU A 117 3.64 9.68 26.91
N GLN A 118 4.08 10.76 27.54
CA GLN A 118 5.42 11.30 27.38
C GLN A 118 6.51 10.25 27.70
N GLY A 119 7.44 10.05 26.78
CA GLY A 119 8.52 9.05 26.90
C GLY A 119 8.10 7.61 26.66
N LYS A 120 6.84 7.36 26.24
CA LYS A 120 6.35 6.00 25.95
C LYS A 120 5.81 5.89 24.51
N PRO A 121 6.67 5.94 23.51
CA PRO A 121 6.25 5.82 22.13
C PRO A 121 5.74 4.41 21.81
N ARG A 122 4.71 4.34 20.97
CA ARG A 122 4.01 3.13 20.56
C ARG A 122 4.61 2.56 19.27
N TYR A 123 5.90 2.20 19.27
CA TYR A 123 6.56 1.64 18.09
C TYR A 123 6.33 0.14 17.92
N THR A 124 6.33 -0.61 19.03
CA THR A 124 6.41 -2.07 19.02
C THR A 124 5.04 -2.76 19.07
N ALA A 125 4.98 -4.04 18.69
CA ALA A 125 3.77 -4.86 18.63
C ALA A 125 2.96 -4.90 19.95
N GLY A 126 3.61 -4.81 21.12
CA GLY A 126 2.95 -4.81 22.43
C GLY A 126 2.31 -3.48 22.85
N SER A 127 2.34 -2.47 21.99
CA SER A 127 1.79 -1.14 22.32
C SER A 127 0.27 -1.16 22.43
N SER A 128 -0.29 -0.22 23.21
CA SER A 128 -1.73 -0.08 23.41
C SER A 128 -2.48 0.10 22.09
N TYR A 129 -3.71 -0.46 22.03
CA TYR A 129 -4.55 -0.32 20.84
C TYR A 129 -5.09 1.11 20.69
N ILE A 130 -4.92 1.67 19.50
CA ILE A 130 -5.60 2.90 19.06
C ILE A 130 -6.12 2.64 17.64
N PHE A 131 -7.41 2.82 17.42
CA PHE A 131 -8.05 2.55 16.13
C PHE A 131 -7.40 3.33 14.99
N ARG A 132 -7.08 2.65 13.91
CA ARG A 132 -6.36 3.18 12.73
C ARG A 132 -4.98 3.78 13.03
N ARG A 133 -4.40 3.41 14.17
CA ARG A 133 -3.05 3.81 14.56
C ARG A 133 -2.29 2.59 15.11
N PRO A 134 -2.08 1.57 14.29
CA PRO A 134 -1.27 0.42 14.70
C PRO A 134 0.16 0.85 15.03
N PRO A 135 0.88 0.11 15.88
CA PRO A 135 2.31 0.30 16.09
C PRO A 135 3.07 0.21 14.76
N VAL A 136 4.10 1.04 14.58
CA VAL A 136 4.76 1.19 13.27
C VAL A 136 5.79 0.12 12.95
N ASP A 137 6.48 -0.45 13.94
CA ASP A 137 7.52 -1.46 13.72
C ASP A 137 6.96 -2.73 13.03
N PRO A 138 5.82 -3.33 13.46
CA PRO A 138 5.24 -4.48 12.77
C PRO A 138 4.82 -4.19 11.32
N ILE A 139 4.33 -2.98 11.05
CA ILE A 139 3.99 -2.57 9.69
C ILE A 139 5.25 -2.50 8.84
N LEU A 140 6.30 -1.91 9.38
CA LEU A 140 7.56 -1.74 8.67
C LEU A 140 8.19 -3.10 8.35
N GLU A 141 8.18 -4.04 9.30
CA GLU A 141 8.64 -5.43 9.09
C GLU A 141 7.83 -6.14 7.98
N PHE A 142 6.52 -5.95 7.96
CA PHE A 142 5.66 -6.46 6.89
C PHE A 142 6.04 -5.85 5.53
N CYS A 143 6.21 -4.53 5.46
CA CYS A 143 6.57 -3.84 4.24
C CYS A 143 7.95 -4.29 3.71
N GLU A 144 8.94 -4.40 4.58
CA GLU A 144 10.29 -4.89 4.23
C GLU A 144 10.23 -6.32 3.68
N SER A 145 9.50 -7.21 4.34
CA SER A 145 9.34 -8.61 3.93
C SER A 145 8.66 -8.76 2.57
N ASN A 146 7.77 -7.82 2.22
CA ASN A 146 7.04 -7.82 0.95
C ASN A 146 7.62 -6.86 -0.09
N LYS A 147 8.79 -6.24 0.16
CA LYS A 147 9.44 -5.25 -0.73
C LYS A 147 8.53 -4.06 -1.06
N ILE A 148 7.72 -3.63 -0.12
CA ILE A 148 6.83 -2.49 -0.22
C ILE A 148 7.59 -1.25 0.24
N MET A 149 7.68 -0.23 -0.62
CA MET A 149 8.30 1.05 -0.27
C MET A 149 7.47 1.76 0.80
N THR A 150 8.13 2.36 1.79
CA THR A 150 7.46 2.99 2.93
C THR A 150 7.52 4.50 2.90
N LYS A 151 6.41 5.13 3.28
CA LYS A 151 6.26 6.56 3.48
C LYS A 151 5.77 6.83 4.89
N GLY A 152 6.53 7.57 5.69
CA GLY A 152 6.12 8.02 7.03
C GLY A 152 5.24 9.25 6.96
N HIS A 153 4.05 9.20 7.54
CA HIS A 153 3.08 10.31 7.54
C HIS A 153 2.52 10.57 8.94
N ALA A 154 2.79 11.71 9.51
CA ALA A 154 3.77 12.73 9.21
C ALA A 154 4.68 12.91 10.43
N ILE A 155 5.91 13.43 10.26
CA ILE A 155 6.76 13.73 11.41
C ILE A 155 6.09 14.79 12.29
N ILE A 156 5.61 15.87 11.68
CA ILE A 156 4.84 16.93 12.35
C ILE A 156 3.52 17.12 11.63
N TYR A 157 2.43 17.05 12.37
CA TYR A 157 1.12 17.45 11.90
C TYR A 157 0.77 18.82 12.49
N GLY A 158 0.63 19.85 11.63
CA GLY A 158 0.56 21.25 12.04
C GLY A 158 -0.64 21.63 12.91
N MET A 159 -1.71 20.83 12.90
CA MET A 159 -2.90 21.10 13.72
C MET A 159 -2.76 20.46 15.10
N ARG A 160 -2.56 21.28 16.15
CA ARG A 160 -2.35 20.84 17.54
C ARG A 160 -3.36 19.78 18.00
N ARG A 161 -4.64 19.99 17.74
CA ARG A 161 -5.72 19.09 18.18
C ARG A 161 -5.51 17.65 17.72
N TRP A 162 -4.98 17.44 16.53
CA TRP A 162 -4.87 16.12 15.89
C TRP A 162 -3.45 15.58 15.84
N GLY A 163 -2.47 16.48 15.87
CA GLY A 163 -1.07 16.13 15.62
C GLY A 163 -0.20 16.09 16.87
N HIS A 164 -0.47 16.95 17.85
CA HIS A 164 0.40 17.04 19.02
C HIS A 164 -0.13 16.18 20.17
N PRO A 165 0.75 15.49 20.92
CA PRO A 165 0.37 14.81 22.16
C PRO A 165 -0.30 15.76 23.17
N ASP A 166 -1.22 15.23 23.98
CA ASP A 166 -1.94 16.06 24.95
C ASP A 166 -1.04 16.60 26.07
N TRP A 167 0.09 15.94 26.33
CA TRP A 167 1.13 16.38 27.27
C TRP A 167 2.04 17.48 26.72
N MET A 168 1.96 17.82 25.43
CA MET A 168 2.79 18.83 24.79
C MET A 168 2.59 20.20 25.45
N PRO A 169 3.64 20.88 25.92
CA PRO A 169 3.51 22.22 26.52
C PRO A 169 2.96 23.24 25.54
N SER A 170 2.49 24.37 26.06
CA SER A 170 2.00 25.50 25.26
C SER A 170 3.08 26.55 25.04
N ASP A 171 4.13 26.56 25.86
CA ASP A 171 5.26 27.45 25.67
C ASP A 171 6.02 27.13 24.39
N ARG A 172 6.33 28.15 23.60
CA ARG A 172 6.95 27.98 22.29
C ARG A 172 8.35 27.36 22.37
N LYS A 173 9.15 27.77 23.35
CA LYS A 173 10.53 27.26 23.46
C LYS A 173 10.56 25.81 23.91
N GLU A 174 9.67 25.46 24.85
CA GLU A 174 9.50 24.08 25.28
C GLU A 174 8.99 23.19 24.14
N MET A 175 8.02 23.69 23.35
CA MET A 175 7.54 22.99 22.16
C MET A 175 8.66 22.75 21.15
N GLU A 176 9.47 23.76 20.86
CA GLU A 176 10.61 23.68 19.94
C GLU A 176 11.58 22.55 20.37
N PHE A 177 11.92 22.50 21.65
CA PHE A 177 12.75 21.43 22.21
C PHE A 177 12.15 20.03 21.95
N TYR A 178 10.85 19.84 22.19
CA TYR A 178 10.20 18.55 21.96
C TYR A 178 10.08 18.20 20.48
N PHE A 179 9.86 19.16 19.60
CA PHE A 179 9.88 18.92 18.16
C PHE A 179 11.25 18.46 17.67
N GLU A 180 12.31 19.16 18.07
CA GLU A 180 13.67 18.76 17.72
C GLU A 180 13.97 17.35 18.18
N LYS A 181 13.64 17.02 19.43
CA LYS A 181 13.82 15.68 20.00
C LYS A 181 13.05 14.63 19.20
N HIS A 182 11.80 14.87 18.89
CA HIS A 182 10.95 13.95 18.12
C HIS A 182 11.49 13.72 16.72
N ILE A 183 11.86 14.77 16.01
CA ILE A 183 12.45 14.67 14.68
C ILE A 183 13.74 13.85 14.71
N GLN A 184 14.62 14.13 15.67
CA GLN A 184 15.89 13.40 15.84
C GLN A 184 15.64 11.92 16.15
N GLU A 185 14.70 11.61 17.04
CA GLU A 185 14.36 10.24 17.41
C GLU A 185 13.86 9.45 16.21
N LEU A 186 12.89 10.00 15.44
CA LEU A 186 12.38 9.33 14.25
C LEU A 186 13.45 9.18 13.18
N ALA A 187 14.24 10.22 12.94
CA ALA A 187 15.31 10.19 11.95
C ALA A 187 16.37 9.11 12.29
N LEU A 188 16.76 8.99 13.56
CA LEU A 188 17.74 8.00 13.99
C LEU A 188 17.16 6.56 13.99
N ARG A 189 15.89 6.41 14.47
CA ARG A 189 15.26 5.09 14.60
C ARG A 189 14.99 4.46 13.26
N TYR A 190 14.51 5.24 12.30
CA TYR A 190 14.04 4.75 10.99
C TYR A 190 14.97 5.09 9.83
N LYS A 191 16.20 5.54 10.14
CA LYS A 191 17.23 5.75 9.14
C LYS A 191 17.39 4.50 8.28
N ASP A 192 17.47 4.70 6.98
CA ASP A 192 17.66 3.66 5.96
C ASP A 192 16.50 2.63 5.84
N ARG A 193 15.45 2.74 6.67
CA ARG A 193 14.28 1.87 6.65
C ARG A 193 13.05 2.51 6.00
N ILE A 194 12.86 3.81 6.18
CA ILE A 194 11.76 4.57 5.57
C ILE A 194 12.31 5.52 4.51
N GLN A 195 11.86 5.33 3.27
CA GLN A 195 12.41 6.01 2.11
C GLN A 195 11.85 7.42 1.90
N ILE A 196 10.62 7.66 2.30
CA ILE A 196 9.92 8.92 2.06
C ILE A 196 9.27 9.40 3.35
N TRP A 197 9.33 10.71 3.60
CA TRP A 197 8.70 11.34 4.75
C TRP A 197 7.88 12.56 4.35
N ASP A 198 6.65 12.63 4.86
CA ASP A 198 5.95 13.91 4.99
C ASP A 198 6.49 14.58 6.25
N VAL A 199 7.33 15.60 6.07
CA VAL A 199 7.97 16.26 7.22
C VAL A 199 6.98 17.09 7.99
N VAL A 200 6.18 17.88 7.29
CA VAL A 200 5.09 18.69 7.85
C VAL A 200 3.82 18.50 7.01
N ASN A 201 2.69 18.34 7.72
CA ASN A 201 1.37 18.26 7.10
C ASN A 201 0.40 19.27 7.75
#